data_758232ccbc0208781427ae74992a61a6
#
_entry.id   758232ccbc0208781427ae74992a61a6
#
_cell.length_a   1.000
_cell.length_b   1.000
_cell.length_c   1.000
_cell.angle_alpha   90.00
_cell.angle_beta   90.00
_cell.angle_gamma   90.00
#
_symmetry.space_group_name_H-M   'P 1'
#
loop_
_entity.id
_entity.type
_entity.pdbx_description
1 polymer ?
#
loop_
_entity_poly.entity_id
_entity_poly.type
_entity_poly.pdbx_seq_one_letter_code
_entity_poly.pdbx_strand_id
1 'polypeptide(L)'
;MTREKILAAAAREFVCIIDDSKWVGVLGTFPLPVEVIPMARSHVSRQFVKNRGQPVLRQDFITDNGNEVLDIYNLQITNPVEMENRYNQIPGIVTVGIFAQRPADRIFMADDNGVREMKRA
;
A
#
# COMPACT_ATOMS: atom_id res chain seq x y z
N MET A 1 -2.87 -0.42 7.80
CA MET A 1 -2.80 -1.06 6.46
C MET A 1 -3.42 -2.45 6.45
N THR A 2 -2.96 -3.37 7.27
CA THR A 2 -3.51 -4.74 7.29
C THR A 2 -4.98 -4.77 7.72
N ARG A 3 -5.33 -4.07 8.78
CA ARG A 3 -6.72 -3.99 9.25
C ARG A 3 -7.63 -3.36 8.22
N GLU A 4 -7.16 -2.30 7.56
CA GLU A 4 -7.91 -1.62 6.50
C GLU A 4 -8.19 -2.56 5.34
N LYS A 5 -7.23 -3.40 4.96
CA LYS A 5 -7.43 -4.39 3.89
C LYS A 5 -8.44 -5.46 4.26
N ILE A 6 -8.41 -5.94 5.49
CA ILE A 6 -9.39 -6.92 5.98
C ILE A 6 -10.79 -6.32 5.96
N LEU A 7 -10.94 -5.11 6.46
CA LEU A 7 -12.22 -4.41 6.47
C LEU A 7 -12.71 -4.12 5.05
N ALA A 8 -11.81 -3.70 4.15
CA ALA A 8 -12.16 -3.44 2.76
C ALA A 8 -12.66 -4.69 2.06
N ALA A 9 -11.99 -5.83 2.27
CA ALA A 9 -12.39 -7.09 1.65
C ALA A 9 -13.76 -7.59 2.15
N ALA A 10 -14.10 -7.31 3.41
CA ALA A 10 -15.35 -7.77 4.03
C ALA A 10 -16.51 -6.80 3.82
N ALA A 11 -16.25 -5.55 3.51
CA ALA A 11 -17.29 -4.52 3.44
C ALA A 11 -18.05 -4.57 2.11
N ARG A 12 -19.33 -4.17 2.16
CA ARG A 12 -20.14 -3.98 0.94
C ARG A 12 -19.67 -2.78 0.15
N GLU A 13 -19.27 -1.73 0.85
CA GLU A 13 -18.83 -0.48 0.25
C GLU A 13 -17.56 -0.04 0.95
N PHE A 14 -16.56 0.29 0.17
CA PHE A 14 -15.28 0.80 0.64
C PHE A 14 -15.18 2.27 0.25
N VAL A 15 -15.08 3.14 1.28
CA VAL A 15 -14.94 4.59 1.10
C VAL A 15 -13.54 4.98 1.54
N CYS A 16 -12.82 5.72 0.69
CA CYS A 16 -11.49 6.22 0.99
C CYS A 16 -11.51 7.74 1.02
N ILE A 17 -10.90 8.33 2.06
CA ILE A 17 -10.78 9.77 2.22
C ILE A 17 -9.30 10.13 2.07
N ILE A 18 -9.00 11.00 1.12
CA ILE A 18 -7.62 11.43 0.84
C ILE A 18 -7.58 12.95 0.65
N ASP A 19 -6.40 13.54 0.79
CA ASP A 19 -6.17 14.91 0.33
C ASP A 19 -5.61 14.89 -1.10
N ASP A 20 -5.55 16.05 -1.74
CA ASP A 20 -5.13 16.14 -3.15
C ASP A 20 -3.66 15.76 -3.34
N SER A 21 -2.83 15.86 -2.31
CA SER A 21 -1.43 15.45 -2.38
C SER A 21 -1.26 13.93 -2.56
N LYS A 22 -2.29 13.15 -2.23
CA LYS A 22 -2.28 11.69 -2.39
C LYS A 22 -2.79 11.23 -3.75
N TRP A 23 -3.31 12.14 -4.56
CA TRP A 23 -3.80 11.82 -5.89
C TRP A 23 -2.65 11.82 -6.88
N VAL A 24 -2.29 10.66 -7.37
CA VAL A 24 -1.18 10.48 -8.31
C VAL A 24 -1.64 9.70 -9.53
N GLY A 25 -1.14 10.08 -10.70
CA GLY A 25 -1.48 9.41 -11.96
C GLY A 25 -0.81 8.04 -12.11
N VAL A 26 0.34 7.85 -11.48
CA VAL A 26 1.09 6.59 -11.47
C VAL A 26 1.40 6.25 -10.02
N LEU A 27 0.97 5.06 -9.58
CA LEU A 27 1.34 4.54 -8.28
C LEU A 27 2.87 4.34 -8.25
N GLY A 28 3.50 4.63 -7.11
CA GLY A 28 4.95 4.57 -6.98
C GLY A 28 5.62 5.95 -6.91
N THR A 29 4.86 7.03 -7.11
CA THR A 29 5.34 8.39 -6.85
C THR A 29 5.64 8.57 -5.35
N PHE A 30 4.84 7.94 -4.50
CA PHE A 30 5.10 7.83 -3.07
C PHE A 30 5.67 6.47 -2.73
N PRO A 31 6.38 6.33 -1.60
CA PRO A 31 6.88 5.02 -1.19
C PRO A 31 5.71 4.06 -0.93
N LEU A 32 5.91 2.82 -1.33
CA LEU A 32 4.96 1.74 -1.08
C LEU A 32 5.21 1.17 0.31
N PRO A 33 4.26 1.27 1.25
CA PRO A 33 4.44 0.64 2.56
C PRO A 33 4.18 -0.88 2.47
N VAL A 34 5.05 -1.64 3.11
CA VAL A 34 4.94 -3.11 3.17
C VAL A 34 5.11 -3.54 4.62
N GLU A 35 4.09 -4.19 5.17
CA GLU A 35 4.18 -4.74 6.52
C GLU A 35 4.88 -6.10 6.45
N VAL A 36 5.94 -6.27 7.25
CA VAL A 36 6.75 -7.48 7.26
C VAL A 36 6.92 -8.02 8.68
N ILE A 37 7.00 -9.34 8.78
CA ILE A 37 7.44 -9.98 10.03
C ILE A 37 8.91 -9.61 10.23
N PRO A 38 9.32 -9.14 11.44
CA PRO A 38 10.69 -8.66 11.65
C PRO A 38 11.79 -9.64 11.23
N MET A 39 11.57 -10.93 11.45
CA MET A 39 12.51 -11.99 11.06
C MET A 39 12.75 -12.05 9.55
N ALA A 40 11.77 -11.62 8.74
CA ALA A 40 11.84 -11.70 7.30
C ALA A 40 12.31 -10.39 6.63
N ARG A 41 12.60 -9.35 7.41
CA ARG A 41 12.92 -8.01 6.89
C ARG A 41 14.01 -8.02 5.80
N SER A 42 15.13 -8.69 6.07
CA SER A 42 16.25 -8.73 5.12
C SER A 42 15.90 -9.50 3.84
N HIS A 43 15.19 -10.62 3.98
CA HIS A 43 14.75 -11.44 2.84
C HIS A 43 13.80 -10.64 1.94
N VAL A 44 12.79 -9.99 2.53
CA VAL A 44 11.82 -9.19 1.80
C VAL A 44 12.49 -7.99 1.13
N SER A 45 13.39 -7.30 1.83
CA SER A 45 14.15 -6.18 1.26
C SER A 45 14.90 -6.59 -0.01
N ARG A 46 15.54 -7.76 0.01
CA ARG A 46 16.27 -8.25 -1.17
C ARG A 46 15.34 -8.50 -2.36
N GLN A 47 14.11 -8.96 -2.12
CA GLN A 47 13.14 -9.16 -3.19
C GLN A 47 12.77 -7.86 -3.88
N PHE A 48 12.59 -6.78 -3.12
CA PHE A 48 12.31 -5.47 -3.70
C PHE A 48 13.51 -4.86 -4.43
N VAL A 49 14.72 -5.07 -3.92
CA VAL A 49 15.95 -4.61 -4.60
C VAL A 49 16.08 -5.27 -5.96
N LYS A 50 15.75 -6.55 -6.09
CA LYS A 50 15.75 -7.25 -7.38
C LYS A 50 14.78 -6.62 -8.39
N ASN A 51 13.72 -5.98 -7.92
CA ASN A 51 12.73 -5.30 -8.75
C ASN A 51 13.00 -3.79 -8.85
N ARG A 52 14.21 -3.35 -8.55
CA ARG A 52 14.68 -1.96 -8.61
C ARG A 52 14.02 -1.02 -7.60
N GLY A 53 13.37 -1.56 -6.58
CA GLY A 53 12.87 -0.78 -5.46
C GLY A 53 13.98 -0.47 -4.46
N GLN A 54 13.77 0.56 -3.66
CA GLN A 54 14.69 0.95 -2.59
C GLN A 54 13.96 0.82 -1.26
N PRO A 55 14.12 -0.32 -0.57
CA PRO A 55 13.45 -0.52 0.72
C PRO A 55 14.15 0.27 1.84
N VAL A 56 13.36 0.96 2.64
CA VAL A 56 13.82 1.71 3.81
C VAL A 56 12.96 1.31 5.00
N LEU A 57 13.59 0.86 6.09
CA LEU A 57 12.86 0.55 7.31
C LEU A 57 12.31 1.82 7.92
N ARG A 58 10.98 1.81 8.21
CA ARG A 58 10.36 2.93 8.90
C ARG A 58 10.82 2.95 10.35
N GLN A 59 11.51 4.02 10.74
CA GLN A 59 12.13 4.15 12.05
C GLN A 59 11.09 4.33 13.15
N ASP A 60 11.36 3.73 14.32
CA ASP A 60 10.55 3.88 15.53
C ASP A 60 9.06 3.58 15.30
N PHE A 61 8.77 2.63 14.41
CA PHE A 61 7.41 2.26 14.05
C PHE A 61 7.19 0.75 14.19
N ILE A 62 6.18 0.38 14.94
CA ILE A 62 5.71 -1.00 15.07
C ILE A 62 4.21 -0.99 14.77
N THR A 63 3.75 -1.92 13.93
CA THR A 63 2.33 -2.01 13.59
C THR A 63 1.50 -2.51 14.77
N ASP A 64 0.18 -2.37 14.66
CA ASP A 64 -0.76 -2.92 15.65
C ASP A 64 -0.62 -4.43 15.82
N ASN A 65 -0.06 -5.12 14.83
CA ASN A 65 0.19 -6.56 14.84
C ASN A 65 1.58 -6.92 15.35
N GLY A 66 2.38 -5.95 15.82
CA GLY A 66 3.73 -6.17 16.32
C GLY A 66 4.77 -6.33 15.21
N ASN A 67 4.49 -5.91 13.99
CA ASN A 67 5.37 -6.04 12.85
C ASN A 67 6.04 -4.73 12.47
N GLU A 68 7.00 -4.81 11.55
CA GLU A 68 7.71 -3.66 11.01
C GLU A 68 7.13 -3.24 9.65
N VAL A 69 7.46 -2.04 9.20
CA VAL A 69 7.08 -1.54 7.88
C VAL A 69 8.33 -1.15 7.10
N LEU A 70 8.43 -1.66 5.88
CA LEU A 70 9.39 -1.19 4.89
C LEU A 70 8.68 -0.24 3.95
N ASP A 71 9.25 0.95 3.74
CA ASP A 71 8.78 1.90 2.73
C ASP A 71 9.64 1.70 1.47
N ILE A 72 9.02 1.28 0.38
CA ILE A 72 9.72 0.96 -0.87
C ILE A 72 9.66 2.15 -1.80
N TYR A 73 10.80 2.77 -2.04
CA TYR A 73 10.92 3.93 -2.93
C TYR A 73 11.25 3.49 -4.36
N ASN A 74 10.87 4.31 -5.32
CA ASN A 74 11.22 4.17 -6.73
C ASN A 74 10.72 2.89 -7.41
N LEU A 75 9.75 2.22 -6.82
CA LEU A 75 9.12 1.05 -7.42
C LEU A 75 8.05 1.53 -8.40
N GLN A 76 8.17 1.14 -9.68
CA GLN A 76 7.15 1.45 -10.68
C GLN A 76 6.04 0.43 -10.63
N ILE A 77 4.82 0.89 -10.39
CA ILE A 77 3.64 0.04 -10.32
C ILE A 77 2.80 0.29 -11.56
N THR A 78 2.99 -0.54 -12.58
CA THR A 78 2.28 -0.43 -13.85
C THR A 78 1.09 -1.38 -13.94
N ASN A 79 1.12 -2.49 -13.20
CA ASN A 79 0.02 -3.44 -13.09
C ASN A 79 -0.22 -3.74 -11.62
N PRO A 80 -1.05 -2.91 -10.93
CA PRO A 80 -1.23 -3.02 -9.48
C PRO A 80 -1.79 -4.36 -9.01
N VAL A 81 -2.74 -4.94 -9.74
CA VAL A 81 -3.35 -6.22 -9.36
C VAL A 81 -2.32 -7.34 -9.35
N GLU A 82 -1.54 -7.45 -10.41
CA GLU A 82 -0.49 -8.45 -10.52
C GLU A 82 0.58 -8.26 -9.45
N MET A 83 0.99 -7.02 -9.21
CA MET A 83 2.01 -6.72 -8.21
C MET A 83 1.52 -7.02 -6.79
N GLU A 84 0.29 -6.68 -6.48
CA GLU A 84 -0.30 -7.02 -5.18
C GLU A 84 -0.31 -8.53 -4.97
N ASN A 85 -0.75 -9.30 -5.97
CA ASN A 85 -0.73 -10.77 -5.92
C ASN A 85 0.68 -11.31 -5.71
N ARG A 86 1.62 -10.83 -6.51
CA ARG A 86 2.99 -11.33 -6.51
C ARG A 86 3.70 -11.09 -5.19
N TYR A 87 3.60 -9.88 -4.65
CA TYR A 87 4.26 -9.55 -3.40
C TYR A 87 3.60 -10.20 -2.18
N ASN A 88 2.27 -10.34 -2.19
CA ASN A 88 1.57 -11.01 -1.09
C ASN A 88 1.95 -12.49 -0.96
N GLN A 89 2.53 -13.09 -1.97
CA GLN A 89 2.98 -14.48 -1.93
C GLN A 89 4.39 -14.65 -1.35
N ILE A 90 5.13 -13.58 -1.15
CA ILE A 90 6.48 -13.65 -0.58
C ILE A 90 6.38 -13.97 0.92
N PRO A 91 7.03 -15.06 1.39
CA PRO A 91 7.02 -15.36 2.82
C PRO A 91 7.58 -14.21 3.65
N GLY A 92 6.88 -13.87 4.72
CA GLY A 92 7.27 -12.78 5.61
C GLY A 92 6.58 -11.47 5.35
N ILE A 93 5.94 -11.30 4.19
CA ILE A 93 5.07 -10.15 3.92
C ILE A 93 3.69 -10.43 4.52
N VAL A 94 3.24 -9.55 5.41
CA VAL A 94 1.88 -9.59 5.95
C VAL A 94 0.91 -8.97 4.96
N THR A 95 1.24 -7.79 4.46
CA THR A 95 0.45 -7.11 3.43
C THR A 95 1.28 -6.03 2.75
N VAL A 96 0.89 -5.68 1.53
CA VAL A 96 1.44 -4.56 0.77
C VAL A 96 0.40 -3.46 0.67
N GLY A 97 0.86 -2.21 0.56
CA GLY A 97 -0.01 -1.03 0.52
C GLY A 97 -0.66 -0.78 -0.84
N ILE A 98 -0.96 -1.84 -1.60
CA ILE A 98 -1.66 -1.76 -2.89
C ILE A 98 -3.07 -2.32 -2.70
N PHE A 99 -4.09 -1.53 -3.03
CA PHE A 99 -5.50 -1.91 -2.90
C PHE A 99 -6.14 -2.15 -4.27
N ALA A 100 -5.45 -2.88 -5.15
CA ALA A 100 -5.89 -3.09 -6.52
C ALA A 100 -6.92 -4.21 -6.66
N GLN A 101 -6.85 -5.24 -5.82
CA GLN A 101 -7.81 -6.35 -5.83
C GLN A 101 -9.16 -5.94 -5.24
N ARG A 102 -9.14 -5.04 -4.27
CA ARG A 102 -10.34 -4.46 -3.67
C ARG A 102 -10.17 -2.95 -3.59
N PRO A 103 -10.36 -2.23 -4.70
CA PRO A 103 -10.25 -0.77 -4.72
C PRO A 103 -11.43 -0.12 -4.01
N ALA A 104 -11.27 1.15 -3.65
CA ALA A 104 -12.33 1.92 -3.03
C ALA A 104 -13.50 2.11 -4.00
N ASP A 105 -14.73 1.98 -3.50
CA ASP A 105 -15.94 2.27 -4.27
C ASP A 105 -16.14 3.77 -4.42
N ARG A 106 -15.80 4.52 -3.38
CA ARG A 106 -15.87 5.98 -3.37
C ARG A 106 -14.59 6.56 -2.80
N ILE A 107 -14.15 7.67 -3.40
CA ILE A 107 -13.00 8.44 -2.92
C ILE A 107 -13.46 9.87 -2.66
N PHE A 108 -13.25 10.36 -1.45
CA PHE A 108 -13.47 11.75 -1.11
C PHE A 108 -12.11 12.44 -1.07
N MET A 109 -11.88 13.37 -1.99
CA MET A 109 -10.62 14.09 -2.07
C MET A 109 -10.80 15.52 -1.58
N ALA A 110 -10.07 15.89 -0.54
CA ALA A 110 -10.08 17.25 0.00
C ALA A 110 -8.98 18.08 -0.68
N ASP A 111 -9.35 19.28 -1.09
CA ASP A 111 -8.42 20.27 -1.62
C ASP A 111 -8.79 21.66 -1.10
N ASP A 112 -8.10 22.71 -1.58
CA ASP A 112 -8.34 24.09 -1.13
C ASP A 112 -9.74 24.59 -1.50
N ASN A 113 -10.43 23.96 -2.43
CA ASN A 113 -11.76 24.33 -2.89
C ASN A 113 -12.88 23.50 -2.26
N GLY A 114 -12.55 22.59 -1.33
CA GLY A 114 -13.49 21.74 -0.64
C GLY A 114 -13.25 20.26 -0.86
N VAL A 115 -14.31 19.46 -0.81
CA VAL A 115 -14.25 18.01 -0.95
C VAL A 115 -14.94 17.57 -2.23
N ARG A 116 -14.25 16.76 -3.02
CA ARG A 116 -14.82 16.15 -4.23
C ARG A 116 -14.99 14.66 -4.04
N GLU A 117 -16.12 14.13 -4.50
CA GLU A 117 -16.38 12.69 -4.50
C GLU A 117 -16.10 12.11 -5.88
N MET A 118 -15.35 10.99 -5.91
CA MET A 118 -15.12 10.22 -7.12
C MET A 118 -15.60 8.79 -6.89
N LYS A 119 -16.36 8.25 -7.83
CA LYS A 119 -16.86 6.89 -7.77
C LYS A 119 -16.12 6.01 -8.76
N ARG A 120 -15.92 4.74 -8.39
CA ARG A 120 -15.42 3.75 -9.31
C ARG A 120 -16.47 3.48 -10.38
N ALA A 121 -16.04 3.52 -11.62
CA ALA A 121 -16.91 3.21 -12.73
C ALA A 121 -17.28 1.73 -12.79
#